data_2cf942b66a7e5f7344ceedd52132457c
#
_entry.id   2cf942b66a7e5f7344ceedd52132457c
#
_cell.length_a   1.000
_cell.length_b   1.000
_cell.length_c   1.000
_cell.angle_alpha   90.00
_cell.angle_beta   90.00
_cell.angle_gamma   90.00
#
_symmetry.space_group_name_H-M   'P 1'
#
loop_
_entity.id
_entity.type
_entity.pdbx_description
1 polymer ?
#
loop_
_entity_poly.entity_id
_entity_poly.type
_entity_poly.pdbx_seq_one_letter_code
_entity_poly.pdbx_strand_id
1 'polypeptide(L)'
;MKKLLGLLVVLVAAMAMFTTGASAVRNGQPDNGRHPYVGLLVFDTAAGPTWRCSGALLSPTVVLTAGHCTDGAVAARIWMDEVVQGNPEYPFGGVT
;
A
#
# COMPACT_ATOMS: atom_id res chain seq x y z
N MET A 1 19.02 22.57 -37.61
CA MET A 1 19.31 21.59 -36.54
C MET A 1 19.35 22.22 -35.16
N LYS A 2 20.06 23.33 -34.93
CA LYS A 2 20.10 24.01 -33.60
C LYS A 2 18.73 24.51 -33.13
N LYS A 3 17.89 25.01 -34.07
CA LYS A 3 16.53 25.49 -33.75
C LYS A 3 15.58 24.30 -33.38
N LEU A 4 15.72 23.17 -34.04
CA LEU A 4 14.96 21.94 -33.74
C LEU A 4 15.36 21.37 -32.37
N LEU A 5 16.64 21.37 -32.04
CA LEU A 5 17.12 20.91 -30.75
C LEU A 5 16.63 21.84 -29.61
N GLY A 6 16.64 23.14 -29.80
CA GLY A 6 16.09 24.10 -28.85
C GLY A 6 14.58 23.91 -28.63
N LEU A 7 13.83 23.70 -29.71
CA LEU A 7 12.38 23.40 -29.62
C LEU A 7 12.10 22.11 -28.87
N LEU A 8 12.88 21.04 -29.11
CA LEU A 8 12.76 19.78 -28.44
C LEU A 8 13.02 19.91 -26.93
N VAL A 9 14.06 20.64 -26.55
CA VAL A 9 14.40 20.89 -25.14
C VAL A 9 13.28 21.65 -24.42
N VAL A 10 12.73 22.69 -25.04
CA VAL A 10 11.60 23.46 -24.49
C VAL A 10 10.37 22.58 -24.35
N LEU A 11 10.08 21.71 -25.32
CA LEU A 11 8.93 20.80 -25.25
C LEU A 11 9.06 19.79 -24.11
N VAL A 12 10.24 19.21 -23.93
CA VAL A 12 10.52 18.26 -22.86
C VAL A 12 10.44 18.96 -21.48
N ALA A 13 10.99 20.15 -21.35
CA ALA A 13 10.91 20.95 -20.13
C ALA A 13 9.46 21.35 -19.80
N ALA A 14 8.66 21.72 -20.80
CA ALA A 14 7.24 22.01 -20.61
C ALA A 14 6.45 20.78 -20.17
N MET A 15 6.71 19.60 -20.73
CA MET A 15 6.09 18.33 -20.30
C MET A 15 6.46 17.97 -18.85
N ALA A 16 7.69 18.22 -18.43
CA ALA A 16 8.14 17.95 -17.07
C ALA A 16 7.46 18.84 -16.01
N MET A 17 7.00 20.03 -16.39
CA MET A 17 6.29 20.96 -15.49
C MET A 17 4.82 20.55 -15.24
N PHE A 18 4.26 19.72 -16.08
CA PHE A 18 2.87 19.26 -15.96
C PHE A 18 2.73 17.86 -15.35
N THR A 19 3.76 17.33 -14.72
CA THR A 19 3.64 16.08 -13.96
C THR A 19 2.84 16.33 -12.69
N THR A 20 1.54 16.15 -12.78
CA THR A 20 0.70 15.98 -11.60
C THR A 20 1.04 14.64 -10.96
N GLY A 21 1.21 14.63 -9.64
CA GLY A 21 1.43 13.38 -8.92
C GLY A 21 0.38 12.34 -9.33
N ALA A 22 0.83 11.16 -9.76
CA ALA A 22 -0.07 10.06 -10.07
C ALA A 22 -0.73 9.59 -8.77
N SER A 23 -2.02 9.92 -8.59
CA SER A 23 -2.83 9.33 -7.54
C SER A 23 -3.43 8.03 -8.08
N ALA A 24 -3.00 6.90 -7.52
CA ALA A 24 -3.47 5.59 -7.95
C ALA A 24 -4.92 5.31 -7.51
N VAL A 25 -5.39 5.99 -6.47
CA VAL A 25 -6.76 5.90 -5.98
C VAL A 25 -7.42 7.28 -6.10
N ARG A 26 -8.54 7.31 -6.83
CA ARG A 26 -9.36 8.52 -6.98
C ARG A 26 -10.68 8.33 -6.23
N ASN A 27 -11.18 9.43 -5.64
CA ASN A 27 -12.48 9.46 -4.98
C ASN A 27 -12.63 8.45 -3.85
N GLY A 28 -11.52 8.13 -3.15
CA GLY A 28 -11.57 7.31 -1.95
C GLY A 28 -12.48 7.94 -0.90
N GLN A 29 -13.28 7.11 -0.24
CA GLN A 29 -14.15 7.52 0.85
C GLN A 29 -13.71 6.81 2.13
N PRO A 30 -13.82 7.45 3.29
CA PRO A 30 -13.63 6.76 4.56
C PRO A 30 -14.58 5.57 4.69
N ASP A 31 -14.07 4.45 5.20
CA ASP A 31 -14.88 3.24 5.37
C ASP A 31 -15.97 3.41 6.44
N ASN A 32 -15.70 4.18 7.47
CA ASN A 32 -16.60 4.42 8.60
C ASN A 32 -17.09 3.11 9.26
N GLY A 33 -16.20 2.12 9.34
CA GLY A 33 -16.49 0.84 9.98
C GLY A 33 -17.46 -0.07 9.21
N ARG A 34 -17.71 0.19 7.91
CA ARG A 34 -18.64 -0.62 7.09
C ARG A 34 -18.11 -2.00 6.76
N HIS A 35 -16.78 -2.16 6.77
CA HIS A 35 -16.11 -3.41 6.44
C HIS A 35 -15.18 -3.85 7.58
N PRO A 36 -15.71 -4.15 8.79
CA PRO A 36 -14.88 -4.43 9.97
C PRO A 36 -14.06 -5.72 9.85
N TYR A 37 -14.35 -6.56 8.86
CA TYR A 37 -13.63 -7.80 8.56
C TYR A 37 -12.44 -7.61 7.62
N VAL A 38 -12.23 -6.43 7.08
CA VAL A 38 -11.08 -6.11 6.23
C VAL A 38 -9.96 -5.54 7.08
N GLY A 39 -8.75 -6.05 6.90
CA GLY A 39 -7.58 -5.62 7.65
C GLY A 39 -6.34 -5.48 6.80
N LEU A 40 -5.33 -4.82 7.38
CA LEU A 40 -3.99 -4.73 6.83
C LEU A 40 -3.16 -5.89 7.34
N LEU A 41 -2.60 -6.67 6.43
CA LEU A 41 -1.64 -7.72 6.75
C LEU A 41 -0.22 -7.18 6.60
N VAL A 42 0.60 -7.40 7.61
CA VAL A 42 2.04 -7.17 7.57
C VAL A 42 2.73 -8.51 7.62
N PHE A 43 3.56 -8.77 6.63
CA PHE A 43 4.30 -10.02 6.49
C PHE A 43 5.74 -9.84 6.91
N ASP A 44 6.22 -10.77 7.71
CA ASP A 44 7.59 -10.80 8.20
C ASP A 44 8.43 -11.82 7.41
N THR A 45 9.67 -11.45 7.16
CA THR A 45 10.75 -12.37 6.80
C THR A 45 11.67 -12.57 7.99
N ALA A 46 12.77 -13.30 7.82
CA ALA A 46 13.81 -13.39 8.83
C ALA A 46 14.42 -12.02 9.23
N ALA A 47 14.27 -11.01 8.37
CA ALA A 47 14.71 -9.64 8.63
C ALA A 47 13.67 -8.79 9.37
N GLY A 48 12.48 -9.32 9.67
CA GLY A 48 11.35 -8.61 10.29
C GLY A 48 10.29 -8.17 9.27
N PRO A 49 9.44 -7.19 9.61
CA PRO A 49 8.39 -6.70 8.73
C PRO A 49 8.94 -6.21 7.39
N THR A 50 8.44 -6.76 6.29
CA THR A 50 9.03 -6.54 4.96
C THR A 50 8.03 -5.99 3.96
N TRP A 51 6.81 -6.54 3.88
CA TRP A 51 5.76 -6.05 2.98
C TRP A 51 4.38 -6.13 3.63
N ARG A 52 3.42 -5.55 2.96
CA ARG A 52 2.04 -5.49 3.41
C ARG A 52 1.07 -5.81 2.28
N CYS A 53 -0.06 -6.39 2.66
CA CYS A 53 -1.19 -6.68 1.80
C CYS A 53 -2.49 -6.38 2.54
N SER A 54 -3.59 -6.43 1.83
CA SER A 54 -4.91 -6.45 2.45
C SER A 54 -5.38 -7.88 2.66
N GLY A 55 -6.24 -8.09 3.63
CA GLY A 55 -6.89 -9.37 3.87
C GLY A 55 -8.29 -9.20 4.43
N ALA A 56 -9.06 -10.26 4.37
CA ALA A 56 -10.40 -10.28 4.94
C ALA A 56 -10.54 -11.48 5.88
N LEU A 57 -11.08 -11.22 7.08
CA LEU A 57 -11.45 -12.28 8.01
C LEU A 57 -12.66 -13.06 7.48
N LEU A 58 -12.52 -14.37 7.35
CA LEU A 58 -13.60 -15.29 7.04
C LEU A 58 -14.17 -15.92 8.32
N SER A 59 -13.36 -15.99 9.36
CA SER A 59 -13.70 -16.42 10.70
C SER A 59 -12.71 -15.82 11.70
N PRO A 60 -12.88 -15.96 13.00
CA PRO A 60 -11.94 -15.42 13.99
C PRO A 60 -10.48 -15.88 13.81
N THR A 61 -10.25 -16.99 13.10
CA THR A 61 -8.92 -17.58 12.94
C THR A 61 -8.52 -17.80 11.47
N VAL A 62 -9.33 -17.37 10.51
CA VAL A 62 -9.05 -17.56 9.08
C VAL A 62 -9.08 -16.24 8.33
N VAL A 63 -8.01 -15.92 7.65
CA VAL A 63 -7.86 -14.72 6.83
C VAL A 63 -7.66 -15.12 5.38
N LEU A 64 -8.43 -14.50 4.50
CA LEU A 64 -8.25 -14.60 3.05
C LEU A 64 -7.33 -13.47 2.57
N THR A 65 -6.30 -13.83 1.82
CA THR A 65 -5.41 -12.87 1.14
C THR A 65 -4.92 -13.43 -0.19
N ALA A 66 -4.14 -12.65 -0.94
CA ALA A 66 -3.57 -13.12 -2.20
C ALA A 66 -2.39 -14.05 -1.97
N GLY A 67 -2.27 -15.09 -2.80
CA GLY A 67 -1.19 -16.09 -2.68
C GLY A 67 0.21 -15.47 -2.77
N HIS A 68 0.42 -14.48 -3.66
CA HIS A 68 1.72 -13.80 -3.79
C HIS A 68 2.11 -13.02 -2.52
N CYS A 69 1.16 -12.68 -1.65
CA CYS A 69 1.45 -11.99 -0.39
C CYS A 69 2.14 -12.91 0.64
N THR A 70 1.94 -14.21 0.54
CA THR A 70 2.47 -15.20 1.50
C THR A 70 3.81 -15.78 1.08
N ASP A 71 4.21 -15.58 -0.17
CA ASP A 71 5.45 -16.16 -0.72
C ASP A 71 6.69 -15.60 -0.02
N GLY A 72 7.46 -16.47 0.60
CA GLY A 72 8.66 -16.10 1.36
C GLY A 72 8.39 -15.51 2.75
N ALA A 73 7.15 -15.40 3.19
CA ALA A 73 6.81 -14.96 4.53
C ALA A 73 7.04 -16.08 5.56
N VAL A 74 7.58 -15.74 6.72
CA VAL A 74 7.76 -16.66 7.86
C VAL A 74 6.70 -16.42 8.95
N ALA A 75 6.10 -15.23 8.97
CA ALA A 75 5.02 -14.87 9.87
C ALA A 75 4.16 -13.75 9.27
N ALA A 76 2.97 -13.57 9.81
CA ALA A 76 2.11 -12.47 9.46
C ALA A 76 1.37 -11.95 10.70
N ARG A 77 1.02 -10.68 10.66
CA ARG A 77 0.14 -10.03 11.65
C ARG A 77 -0.94 -9.23 10.96
N ILE A 78 -2.11 -9.19 11.53
CA ILE A 78 -3.23 -8.44 11.00
C ILE A 78 -3.54 -7.23 11.88
N TRP A 79 -3.79 -6.11 11.24
CA TRP A 79 -4.27 -4.88 11.82
C TRP A 79 -5.71 -4.66 11.38
N MET A 80 -6.59 -4.57 12.34
CA MET A 80 -8.03 -4.36 12.09
C MET A 80 -8.44 -2.90 12.27
N ASP A 81 -7.49 -2.03 12.62
CA ASP A 81 -7.74 -0.61 12.78
C ASP A 81 -8.06 0.04 11.43
N GLU A 82 -9.02 0.94 11.42
CA GLU A 82 -9.41 1.68 10.22
C GLU A 82 -8.29 2.59 9.71
N VAL A 83 -7.48 3.13 10.65
CA VAL A 83 -6.31 3.95 10.34
C VAL A 83 -5.10 3.39 11.07
N VAL A 84 -4.17 2.81 10.31
CA VAL A 84 -2.93 2.23 10.84
C VAL A 84 -1.77 3.24 10.77
N GLN A 85 -1.82 4.15 9.80
CA GLN A 85 -0.77 5.15 9.62
C GLN A 85 -0.69 6.08 10.84
N GLY A 86 0.51 6.25 11.37
CA GLY A 86 0.75 7.04 12.58
C GLY A 86 0.57 6.28 13.89
N ASN A 87 0.16 5.02 13.86
CA ASN A 87 0.14 4.17 15.04
C ASN A 87 1.58 3.87 15.48
N PRO A 88 1.97 4.20 16.75
CA PRO A 88 3.35 4.02 17.21
C PRO A 88 3.80 2.55 17.28
N GLU A 89 2.87 1.61 17.34
CA GLU A 89 3.18 0.17 17.35
C GLU A 89 3.39 -0.41 15.96
N TYR A 90 2.97 0.31 14.90
CA TYR A 90 3.15 -0.14 13.52
C TYR A 90 4.65 -0.11 13.15
N PRO A 91 5.20 -1.12 12.46
CA PRO A 91 4.54 -2.33 11.92
C PRO A 91 4.54 -3.56 12.83
N PHE A 92 4.97 -3.45 14.08
CA PHE A 92 5.23 -4.58 14.98
C PHE A 92 4.01 -5.03 15.80
N GLY A 93 3.04 -4.17 16.01
CA GLY A 93 1.78 -4.51 16.65
C GLY A 93 0.85 -5.33 15.76
N GLY A 94 -0.41 -5.39 16.14
CA GLY A 94 -1.40 -6.21 15.46
C GLY A 94 -1.53 -7.61 16.10
N VAL A 95 -2.40 -8.42 15.52
CA VAL A 95 -2.69 -9.78 15.98
C VAL A 95 -1.95 -10.78 15.10
N THR A 96 -1.25 -11.73 15.72
CA THR A 96 -0.53 -12.83 15.04
C THR A 96 -1.35 -14.11 15.07
#